data_6e8ee1256477aa15d324d8ad4c1f2b48
#
_entry.id   6e8ee1256477aa15d324d8ad4c1f2b48
#
_cell.length_a   1.000
_cell.length_b   1.000
_cell.length_c   1.000
_cell.angle_alpha   90.00
_cell.angle_beta   90.00
_cell.angle_gamma   90.00
#
_symmetry.space_group_name_H-M   'P 1'
#
loop_
_entity.id
_entity.type
_entity.pdbx_description
1 polymer ?
#
loop_
_entity_poly.entity_id
_entity_poly.type
_entity_poly.pdbx_seq_one_letter_code
_entity_poly.pdbx_strand_id
1 'polypeptide(L)'
;MTPEQFADKMKTIRKELLPDCAEIIAETATEYFQNSFTRKAFDGHPWRRTHKTTGSTLIESGNLMNSIRPITVTEKEVVIAAGNEKVAYARVHNEGGVQYVKPHHRTRKSKRPDEADKRFQVKGYAYRAWKRQFMGDSKEMFDIIDKRISEYIKSLNK
;
A
#
# COMPACT_ATOMS: atom_id res chain seq x y z
N MET A 1 -33.42 -25.78 -21.01
CA MET A 1 -32.01 -25.44 -21.29
C MET A 1 -31.27 -26.71 -21.64
N THR A 2 -30.66 -26.78 -22.82
CA THR A 2 -29.86 -27.94 -23.22
C THR A 2 -28.50 -27.92 -22.53
N PRO A 3 -27.81 -29.07 -22.39
CA PRO A 3 -26.45 -29.10 -21.80
C PRO A 3 -25.45 -28.16 -22.54
N GLU A 4 -25.60 -28.02 -23.85
CA GLU A 4 -24.77 -27.11 -24.65
C GLU A 4 -25.04 -25.63 -24.33
N GLN A 5 -26.31 -25.23 -24.24
CA GLN A 5 -26.72 -23.89 -23.83
C GLN A 5 -26.24 -23.57 -22.42
N PHE A 6 -26.24 -24.54 -21.50
CA PHE A 6 -25.71 -24.37 -20.16
C PHE A 6 -24.20 -24.16 -20.18
N ALA A 7 -23.46 -24.98 -20.96
CA ALA A 7 -22.01 -24.84 -21.10
C ALA A 7 -21.60 -23.48 -21.66
N ASP A 8 -22.30 -22.97 -22.67
CA ASP A 8 -22.03 -21.66 -23.26
C ASP A 8 -22.36 -20.52 -22.31
N LYS A 9 -23.47 -20.63 -21.57
CA LYS A 9 -23.80 -19.67 -20.50
C LYS A 9 -22.72 -19.64 -19.42
N MET A 10 -22.21 -20.79 -19.00
CA MET A 10 -21.12 -20.86 -18.01
C MET A 10 -19.82 -20.27 -18.54
N LYS A 11 -19.48 -20.44 -19.81
CA LYS A 11 -18.31 -19.79 -20.42
C LYS A 11 -18.45 -18.27 -20.43
N THR A 12 -19.64 -17.76 -20.77
CA THR A 12 -19.92 -16.31 -20.78
C THR A 12 -19.79 -15.72 -19.36
N ILE A 13 -20.45 -16.35 -18.38
CA ILE A 13 -20.36 -15.94 -16.98
C ILE A 13 -18.89 -15.93 -16.52
N ARG A 14 -18.13 -16.98 -16.81
CA ARG A 14 -16.72 -17.04 -16.44
C ARG A 14 -15.90 -15.93 -17.09
N LYS A 15 -16.16 -15.62 -18.36
CA LYS A 15 -15.44 -14.60 -19.11
C LYS A 15 -15.67 -13.18 -18.55
N GLU A 16 -16.84 -12.91 -18.03
CA GLU A 16 -17.20 -11.59 -17.47
C GLU A 16 -16.90 -11.51 -15.98
N LEU A 17 -17.27 -12.54 -15.21
CA LEU A 17 -17.17 -12.53 -13.75
C LEU A 17 -15.72 -12.52 -13.23
N LEU A 18 -14.82 -13.26 -13.85
CA LEU A 18 -13.43 -13.36 -13.35
C LEU A 18 -12.64 -12.06 -13.46
N PRO A 19 -12.69 -11.31 -14.58
CA PRO A 19 -12.08 -10.00 -14.65
C PRO A 19 -12.61 -9.02 -13.59
N ASP A 20 -13.95 -8.96 -13.45
CA ASP A 20 -14.58 -8.07 -12.47
C ASP A 20 -14.19 -8.41 -11.03
N CYS A 21 -14.12 -9.72 -10.70
CA CYS A 21 -13.61 -10.16 -9.40
C CYS A 21 -12.15 -9.75 -9.19
N ALA A 22 -11.32 -9.85 -10.23
CA ALA A 22 -9.91 -9.44 -10.14
C ALA A 22 -9.78 -7.93 -9.88
N GLU A 23 -10.61 -7.11 -10.51
CA GLU A 23 -10.67 -5.66 -10.26
C GLU A 23 -11.14 -5.35 -8.84
N ILE A 24 -12.19 -6.01 -8.35
CA ILE A 24 -12.66 -5.88 -6.96
C ILE A 24 -11.55 -6.22 -5.96
N ILE A 25 -10.80 -7.29 -6.21
CA ILE A 25 -9.66 -7.69 -5.38
C ILE A 25 -8.60 -6.62 -5.38
N ALA A 26 -8.21 -6.13 -6.57
CA ALA A 26 -7.16 -5.13 -6.74
C ALA A 26 -7.49 -3.83 -6.04
N GLU A 27 -8.71 -3.33 -6.23
CA GLU A 27 -9.20 -2.11 -5.59
C GLU A 27 -9.27 -2.27 -4.07
N THR A 28 -9.93 -3.33 -3.58
CA THR A 28 -10.12 -3.59 -2.16
C THR A 28 -8.80 -3.73 -1.41
N ALA A 29 -7.85 -4.49 -1.96
CA ALA A 29 -6.56 -4.67 -1.34
C ALA A 29 -5.71 -3.40 -1.36
N THR A 30 -5.77 -2.61 -2.46
CA THR A 30 -5.10 -1.31 -2.54
C THR A 30 -5.63 -0.34 -1.49
N GLU A 31 -6.95 -0.20 -1.38
CA GLU A 31 -7.60 0.61 -0.35
C GLU A 31 -7.23 0.15 1.06
N TYR A 32 -7.26 -1.16 1.32
CA TYR A 32 -6.92 -1.71 2.62
C TYR A 32 -5.49 -1.37 3.03
N PHE A 33 -4.52 -1.53 2.12
CA PHE A 33 -3.12 -1.20 2.36
C PHE A 33 -2.92 0.30 2.59
N GLN A 34 -3.55 1.16 1.80
CA GLN A 34 -3.51 2.61 2.00
C GLN A 34 -4.15 3.03 3.32
N ASN A 35 -5.26 2.40 3.72
CA ASN A 35 -5.93 2.67 4.98
C ASN A 35 -5.11 2.28 6.22
N SER A 36 -4.14 1.37 6.10
CA SER A 36 -3.21 1.04 7.18
C SER A 36 -2.44 2.25 7.68
N PHE A 37 -2.16 3.22 6.81
CA PHE A 37 -1.49 4.47 7.17
C PHE A 37 -2.37 5.41 8.00
N THR A 38 -3.66 5.45 7.73
CA THR A 38 -4.63 6.24 8.49
C THR A 38 -4.90 5.59 9.85
N ARG A 39 -5.13 4.28 9.86
CA ARG A 39 -5.36 3.50 11.08
C ARG A 39 -4.10 3.32 11.93
N LYS A 40 -2.89 3.46 11.32
CA LYS A 40 -1.59 3.17 11.95
C LYS A 40 -1.53 1.76 12.51
N ALA A 41 -2.15 0.84 11.80
CA ALA A 41 -2.28 -0.57 12.15
C ALA A 41 -2.38 -1.42 10.88
N PHE A 42 -2.01 -2.68 10.99
CA PHE A 42 -2.17 -3.68 9.94
C PHE A 42 -2.69 -4.97 10.56
N ASP A 43 -3.75 -5.54 9.99
CA ASP A 43 -4.39 -6.78 10.45
C ASP A 43 -4.66 -6.80 11.97
N GLY A 44 -5.27 -5.71 12.47
CA GLY A 44 -5.55 -5.54 13.90
C GLY A 44 -4.35 -5.19 14.79
N HIS A 45 -3.13 -5.19 14.25
CA HIS A 45 -1.91 -4.92 15.01
C HIS A 45 -1.47 -3.46 14.86
N PRO A 46 -1.49 -2.65 15.94
CA PRO A 46 -1.11 -1.24 15.88
C PRO A 46 0.40 -1.08 15.68
N TRP A 47 0.78 -0.06 14.91
CA TRP A 47 2.18 0.28 14.72
C TRP A 47 2.77 0.91 15.99
N ARG A 48 4.05 0.61 16.22
CA ARG A 48 4.81 1.26 17.28
C ARG A 48 4.78 2.78 17.09
N ARG A 49 4.43 3.51 18.16
CA ARG A 49 4.43 4.97 18.17
C ARG A 49 5.80 5.53 17.84
N THR A 50 5.81 6.66 17.13
CA THR A 50 7.04 7.43 16.89
C THR A 50 7.26 8.42 18.03
N HIS A 51 8.51 8.76 18.29
CA HIS A 51 8.87 9.83 19.23
C HIS A 51 8.70 11.24 18.64
N LYS A 52 8.33 11.35 17.34
CA LYS A 52 8.05 12.64 16.72
C LYS A 52 6.81 13.27 17.34
N THR A 53 6.94 14.52 17.77
CA THR A 53 5.85 15.32 18.36
C THR A 53 4.96 15.96 17.30
N THR A 54 5.43 16.06 16.06
CA THR A 54 4.73 16.67 14.93
C THR A 54 4.68 15.73 13.74
N GLY A 55 3.60 15.82 12.96
CA GLY A 55 3.39 15.01 11.77
C GLY A 55 2.79 13.63 12.06
N SER A 56 2.39 12.94 11.00
CA SER A 56 1.83 11.59 11.08
C SER A 56 2.90 10.54 10.72
N THR A 57 2.83 9.39 11.38
CA THR A 57 3.75 8.28 11.10
C THR A 57 3.58 7.80 9.66
N LEU A 58 4.66 7.85 8.88
CA LEU A 58 4.74 7.43 7.47
C LEU A 58 3.87 8.23 6.47
N ILE A 59 3.21 9.33 6.90
CA ILE A 59 2.37 10.18 6.01
C ILE A 59 2.96 11.60 5.91
N GLU A 60 4.27 11.77 5.98
CA GLU A 60 4.87 13.12 5.93
C GLU A 60 4.63 13.80 4.56
N SER A 61 4.84 13.08 3.46
CA SER A 61 4.60 13.55 2.09
C SER A 61 3.49 12.78 1.35
N GLY A 62 2.97 11.72 1.97
CA GLY A 62 2.03 10.80 1.32
C GLY A 62 2.66 9.89 0.24
N ASN A 63 3.90 10.11 -0.15
CA ASN A 63 4.54 9.41 -1.26
C ASN A 63 4.53 7.89 -1.09
N LEU A 64 4.75 7.37 0.11
CA LEU A 64 4.74 5.93 0.37
C LEU A 64 3.34 5.36 0.21
N MET A 65 2.34 5.98 0.81
CA MET A 65 0.95 5.54 0.70
C MET A 65 0.47 5.59 -0.76
N ASN A 66 0.76 6.68 -1.48
CA ASN A 66 0.38 6.86 -2.88
C ASN A 66 1.18 5.99 -3.85
N SER A 67 2.28 5.37 -3.41
CA SER A 67 3.04 4.43 -4.23
C SER A 67 2.44 3.04 -4.29
N ILE A 68 1.46 2.75 -3.44
CA ILE A 68 0.74 1.47 -3.44
C ILE A 68 -0.22 1.45 -4.61
N ARG A 69 -0.02 0.49 -5.50
CA ARG A 69 -0.84 0.34 -6.70
C ARG A 69 -0.84 -1.09 -7.20
N PRO A 70 -1.90 -1.52 -7.90
CA PRO A 70 -1.86 -2.77 -8.63
C PRO A 70 -0.89 -2.63 -9.82
N ILE A 71 -0.07 -3.64 -10.05
CA ILE A 71 0.86 -3.75 -11.18
C ILE A 71 0.44 -4.83 -12.17
N THR A 72 -0.31 -5.82 -11.71
CA THR A 72 -0.91 -6.86 -12.53
C THR A 72 -2.33 -7.12 -12.05
N VAL A 73 -3.29 -7.09 -12.95
CA VAL A 73 -4.68 -7.46 -12.70
C VAL A 73 -5.12 -8.36 -13.83
N THR A 74 -5.23 -9.64 -13.55
CA THR A 74 -5.67 -10.66 -14.51
C THR A 74 -6.63 -11.62 -13.84
N GLU A 75 -7.35 -12.41 -14.63
CA GLU A 75 -8.25 -13.46 -14.11
C GLU A 75 -7.56 -14.50 -13.20
N LYS A 76 -6.22 -14.61 -13.30
CA LYS A 76 -5.44 -15.62 -12.58
C LYS A 76 -4.65 -15.03 -11.42
N GLU A 77 -4.30 -13.75 -11.51
CA GLU A 77 -3.35 -13.14 -10.61
C GLU A 77 -3.62 -11.65 -10.45
N VAL A 78 -3.61 -11.18 -9.21
CA VAL A 78 -3.59 -9.77 -8.85
C VAL A 78 -2.33 -9.51 -8.05
N VAL A 79 -1.47 -8.62 -8.56
CA VAL A 79 -0.23 -8.23 -7.88
C VAL A 79 -0.29 -6.76 -7.54
N ILE A 80 -0.08 -6.46 -6.26
CA ILE A 80 -0.01 -5.09 -5.74
C ILE A 80 1.40 -4.81 -5.25
N ALA A 81 1.94 -3.68 -5.64
CA ALA A 81 3.28 -3.25 -5.24
C ALA A 81 3.24 -1.90 -4.53
N ALA A 82 4.24 -1.69 -3.68
CA ALA A 82 4.52 -0.40 -3.06
C ALA A 82 5.95 0.01 -3.34
N GLY A 83 6.14 1.30 -3.55
CA GLY A 83 7.44 1.88 -3.85
C GLY A 83 7.62 2.21 -5.33
N ASN A 84 8.57 3.07 -5.56
CA ASN A 84 9.07 3.49 -6.87
C ASN A 84 10.48 4.06 -6.68
N GLU A 85 11.09 4.63 -7.72
CA GLU A 85 12.42 5.23 -7.64
C GLU A 85 12.57 6.26 -6.50
N LYS A 86 11.49 7.01 -6.20
CA LYS A 86 11.45 8.01 -5.12
C LYS A 86 11.17 7.40 -3.75
N VAL A 87 10.65 6.17 -3.71
CA VAL A 87 10.17 5.48 -2.49
C VAL A 87 10.85 4.11 -2.34
N ALA A 88 12.16 4.06 -2.55
CA ALA A 88 12.96 2.85 -2.40
C ALA A 88 12.97 2.28 -0.95
N TYR A 89 12.52 3.07 0.01
CA TYR A 89 12.45 2.71 1.43
C TYR A 89 11.17 1.95 1.83
N ALA A 90 10.25 1.69 0.92
CA ALA A 90 8.97 1.01 1.20
C ALA A 90 9.17 -0.33 1.93
N ARG A 91 10.06 -1.17 1.41
CA ARG A 91 10.37 -2.49 1.99
C ARG A 91 10.88 -2.40 3.42
N VAL A 92 11.80 -1.48 3.68
CA VAL A 92 12.39 -1.33 5.02
C VAL A 92 11.35 -0.89 6.06
N HIS A 93 10.37 -0.09 5.66
CA HIS A 93 9.27 0.26 6.56
C HIS A 93 8.30 -0.89 6.76
N ASN A 94 8.00 -1.65 5.71
CA ASN A 94 7.08 -2.80 5.81
C ASN A 94 7.65 -3.93 6.67
N GLU A 95 8.92 -4.28 6.45
CA GLU A 95 9.56 -5.44 7.07
C GLU A 95 10.40 -5.08 8.31
N GLY A 96 10.77 -3.82 8.44
CA GLY A 96 11.80 -3.37 9.38
C GLY A 96 13.20 -3.66 8.83
N GLY A 97 14.21 -3.22 9.53
CA GLY A 97 15.59 -3.50 9.14
C GLY A 97 16.53 -2.30 9.29
N VAL A 98 17.66 -2.36 8.63
CA VAL A 98 18.65 -1.29 8.64
C VAL A 98 18.58 -0.50 7.32
N GLN A 99 18.40 0.79 7.43
CA GLN A 99 18.43 1.73 6.31
C GLN A 99 19.72 2.54 6.35
N TYR A 100 20.42 2.56 5.23
CA TYR A 100 21.59 3.38 5.06
C TYR A 100 21.23 4.70 4.33
N VAL A 101 21.60 5.81 4.93
CA VAL A 101 21.47 7.15 4.34
C VAL A 101 22.81 7.58 3.79
N LYS A 102 22.89 7.83 2.50
CA LYS A 102 24.10 8.30 1.84
C LYS A 102 24.50 9.70 2.34
N PRO A 103 25.77 10.07 2.32
CA PRO A 103 26.21 11.44 2.59
C PRO A 103 25.44 12.42 1.69
N HIS A 104 24.96 13.50 2.27
CA HIS A 104 24.20 14.52 1.55
C HIS A 104 24.41 15.90 2.14
N HIS A 105 24.09 16.93 1.37
CA HIS A 105 24.09 18.30 1.86
C HIS A 105 22.73 18.64 2.45
N ARG A 106 22.74 19.33 3.57
CA ARG A 106 21.52 19.84 4.22
C ARG A 106 21.67 21.35 4.44
N THR A 107 20.60 22.07 4.14
CA THR A 107 20.54 23.51 4.38
C THR A 107 19.70 23.76 5.64
N ARG A 108 20.26 24.47 6.59
CA ARG A 108 19.53 24.97 7.75
C ARG A 108 19.15 26.40 7.49
N LYS A 109 17.88 26.69 7.36
CA LYS A 109 17.37 28.05 7.21
C LYS A 109 17.69 28.87 8.45
N SER A 110 18.21 30.07 8.25
CA SER A 110 18.40 31.03 9.36
C SER A 110 17.02 31.46 9.88
N LYS A 111 16.94 31.70 11.18
CA LYS A 111 15.77 32.30 11.80
C LYS A 111 15.80 33.83 11.74
N ARG A 112 16.94 34.42 11.32
CA ARG A 112 17.13 35.85 11.20
C ARG A 112 17.09 36.23 9.71
N PRO A 113 16.35 37.30 9.32
CA PRO A 113 16.18 37.68 7.92
C PRO A 113 17.48 38.16 7.25
N ASP A 114 18.43 38.63 8.05
CA ASP A 114 19.73 39.21 7.67
C ASP A 114 20.86 38.17 7.63
N GLU A 115 20.61 36.96 8.02
CA GLU A 115 21.61 35.89 8.10
C GLU A 115 21.39 34.84 6.99
N ALA A 116 22.44 34.54 6.22
CA ALA A 116 22.36 33.54 5.16
C ALA A 116 22.12 32.11 5.71
N ASP A 117 21.42 31.31 4.92
CA ASP A 117 21.22 29.90 5.21
C ASP A 117 22.55 29.13 5.29
N LYS A 118 22.71 28.31 6.31
CA LYS A 118 23.92 27.50 6.49
C LYS A 118 23.79 26.16 5.79
N ARG A 119 24.67 25.91 4.81
CA ARG A 119 24.79 24.61 4.14
C ARG A 119 25.89 23.80 4.81
N PHE A 120 25.60 22.56 5.17
CA PHE A 120 26.55 21.64 5.79
C PHE A 120 26.41 20.24 5.22
N GLN A 121 27.52 19.50 5.25
CA GLN A 121 27.54 18.11 4.80
C GLN A 121 27.17 17.19 5.95
N VAL A 122 26.18 16.33 5.71
CA VAL A 122 25.81 15.24 6.61
C VAL A 122 26.56 13.99 6.17
N LYS A 123 27.32 13.38 7.07
CA LYS A 123 27.99 12.11 6.82
C LYS A 123 26.95 11.00 6.63
N GLY A 124 27.29 10.00 5.83
CA GLY A 124 26.44 8.82 5.70
C GLY A 124 26.27 8.12 7.05
N TYR A 125 25.08 7.63 7.33
CA TYR A 125 24.77 6.90 8.55
C TYR A 125 23.75 5.78 8.29
N ALA A 126 23.76 4.79 9.16
CA ALA A 126 22.75 3.74 9.17
C ALA A 126 21.83 3.92 10.39
N TYR A 127 20.55 3.65 10.21
CA TYR A 127 19.62 3.62 11.32
C TYR A 127 18.71 2.39 11.22
N ARG A 128 18.25 1.90 12.36
CA ARG A 128 17.30 0.79 12.42
C ARG A 128 15.88 1.34 12.26
N ALA A 129 15.23 0.93 11.17
CA ALA A 129 13.82 1.20 10.98
C ALA A 129 12.97 0.13 11.69
N TRP A 130 11.99 0.57 12.47
CA TRP A 130 11.04 -0.33 13.08
C TRP A 130 10.05 -0.85 12.04
N LYS A 131 9.71 -2.13 12.12
CA LYS A 131 8.66 -2.72 11.29
C LYS A 131 7.35 -1.97 11.52
N ARG A 132 6.76 -1.49 10.43
CA ARG A 132 5.43 -0.90 10.36
C ARG A 132 4.77 -1.48 9.13
N GLN A 133 4.32 -2.71 9.27
CA GLN A 133 3.71 -3.45 8.18
C GLN A 133 2.48 -2.72 7.67
N PHE A 134 2.39 -2.54 6.38
CA PHE A 134 1.26 -1.92 5.69
C PHE A 134 0.79 -2.75 4.49
N MET A 135 1.54 -3.78 4.11
CA MET A 135 1.24 -4.73 3.04
C MET A 135 1.60 -6.14 3.47
N GLY A 136 0.89 -7.11 2.91
CA GLY A 136 1.08 -8.53 3.13
C GLY A 136 -0.25 -9.24 3.33
N ASP A 137 -0.19 -10.50 3.73
CA ASP A 137 -1.39 -11.28 4.02
C ASP A 137 -2.10 -10.72 5.25
N SER A 138 -3.43 -10.57 5.14
CA SER A 138 -4.27 -10.04 6.20
C SER A 138 -5.63 -10.72 6.15
N LYS A 139 -6.04 -11.27 7.28
CA LYS A 139 -7.37 -11.88 7.41
C LYS A 139 -8.47 -10.83 7.22
N GLU A 140 -8.31 -9.64 7.83
CA GLU A 140 -9.27 -8.55 7.67
C GLU A 140 -9.47 -8.18 6.18
N MET A 141 -8.38 -8.13 5.41
CA MET A 141 -8.45 -7.82 3.98
C MET A 141 -9.22 -8.89 3.21
N PHE A 142 -8.91 -10.17 3.46
CA PHE A 142 -9.61 -11.28 2.79
C PHE A 142 -11.09 -11.31 3.13
N ASP A 143 -11.47 -11.08 4.39
CA ASP A 143 -12.86 -11.00 4.81
C ASP A 143 -13.63 -9.87 4.09
N ILE A 144 -12.97 -8.72 3.85
CA ILE A 144 -13.55 -7.60 3.08
C ILE A 144 -13.70 -7.96 1.60
N ILE A 145 -12.69 -8.60 1.02
CA ILE A 145 -12.72 -9.07 -0.38
C ILE A 145 -13.86 -10.05 -0.59
N ASP A 146 -13.97 -11.06 0.25
CA ASP A 146 -15.04 -12.09 0.18
C ASP A 146 -16.42 -11.46 0.28
N LYS A 147 -16.59 -10.48 1.16
CA LYS A 147 -17.85 -9.75 1.29
C LYS A 147 -18.19 -8.98 0.02
N ARG A 148 -17.25 -8.19 -0.53
CA ARG A 148 -17.47 -7.39 -1.76
C ARG A 148 -17.77 -8.28 -2.96
N ILE A 149 -17.05 -9.38 -3.14
CA ILE A 149 -17.31 -10.35 -4.21
C ILE A 149 -18.70 -10.98 -4.04
N SER A 150 -19.06 -11.37 -2.81
CA SER A 150 -20.39 -11.95 -2.53
C SER A 150 -21.51 -10.95 -2.82
N GLU A 151 -21.35 -9.69 -2.50
CA GLU A 151 -22.30 -8.62 -2.81
C GLU A 151 -22.42 -8.39 -4.32
N TYR A 152 -21.30 -8.39 -5.04
CA TYR A 152 -21.26 -8.30 -6.49
C TYR A 152 -22.01 -9.43 -7.16
N ILE A 153 -21.72 -10.70 -6.79
CA ILE A 153 -22.41 -11.86 -7.34
C ILE A 153 -23.92 -11.81 -7.07
N LYS A 154 -24.34 -11.37 -5.88
CA LYS A 154 -25.76 -11.18 -5.58
C LYS A 154 -26.42 -10.11 -6.45
N SER A 155 -25.69 -9.09 -6.83
CA SER A 155 -26.20 -8.02 -7.72
C SER A 155 -26.46 -8.50 -9.14
N LEU A 156 -25.69 -9.49 -9.62
CA LEU A 156 -25.86 -10.08 -10.96
C LEU A 156 -27.09 -11.01 -11.05
N ASN A 157 -27.65 -11.42 -9.92
CA ASN A 157 -28.80 -12.32 -9.86
C ASN A 157 -30.15 -11.58 -9.68
N LYS A 158 -30.12 -10.25 -9.74
CA LYS A 158 -31.34 -9.42 -9.73
C LYS A 158 -31.70 -9.01 -11.15
#